data_bc0004299b3c54eea554833c656bffd8
#
_entry.id   bc0004299b3c54eea554833c656bffd8
#
_cell.length_a   1.000
_cell.length_b   1.000
_cell.length_c   1.000
_cell.angle_alpha   90.00
_cell.angle_beta   90.00
_cell.angle_gamma   90.00
#
_symmetry.space_group_name_H-M   'P 1'
#
loop_
_entity.id
_entity.type
_entity.pdbx_description
1 polymer ?
#
loop_
_entity_poly.entity_id
_entity_poly.type
_entity_poly.pdbx_seq_one_letter_code
_entity_poly.pdbx_strand_id
1 'polypeptide(L)'
;GIVQWYEEIGRRGWGFEEHNHYYGNCTFDDQVTTAPARFLMALYFATLEPEYKAAVLRALDFVVKAQYPNGGWPQRYPPAPDHFGKEYPDYTTYYTFNDGVIEGNIDLLLDAYEKFGNEQYKEAAGRGMDFVVMSQAEPPQAGWGLQYNMQLQSAKARSFEPAALTPLQTLSCIYSLMKYYKITGDRKYLGGIADAIKWLADSTYPEFKKTGAGNSHAMFYELTTNKAIYAHREGTNAEDGRYWIDSYRGNFPIHYGMELRIDLEN
;
A
#
# COMPACT_ATOMS: atom_id res chain seq x y z
N GLY A 1 27.29 -12.18 10.98
CA GLY A 1 25.99 -11.58 11.33
C GLY A 1 25.04 -11.51 10.16
N ILE A 2 23.83 -10.96 10.32
CA ILE A 2 22.78 -10.94 9.28
C ILE A 2 23.25 -10.25 7.98
N VAL A 3 24.05 -9.19 8.12
CA VAL A 3 24.59 -8.47 6.95
C VAL A 3 25.53 -9.37 6.15
N GLN A 4 26.40 -10.08 6.84
CA GLN A 4 27.33 -11.03 6.19
C GLN A 4 26.56 -12.17 5.52
N TRP A 5 25.57 -12.74 6.20
CA TRP A 5 24.71 -13.77 5.60
C TRP A 5 24.01 -13.25 4.34
N TYR A 6 23.49 -12.02 4.40
CA TYR A 6 22.82 -11.38 3.26
C TYR A 6 23.78 -11.21 2.06
N GLU A 7 24.99 -10.72 2.29
CA GLU A 7 25.98 -10.51 1.22
C GLU A 7 26.45 -11.82 0.58
N GLU A 8 26.59 -12.88 1.39
CA GLU A 8 27.13 -14.16 0.94
C GLU A 8 26.07 -15.09 0.33
N ILE A 9 24.88 -15.12 0.89
CA ILE A 9 23.83 -16.09 0.58
C ILE A 9 22.56 -15.40 0.11
N GLY A 10 22.02 -14.49 0.88
CA GLY A 10 20.72 -13.86 0.62
C GLY A 10 20.68 -13.14 -0.72
N ARG A 11 21.77 -12.45 -1.08
CA ARG A 11 21.88 -11.71 -2.34
C ARG A 11 21.93 -12.59 -3.58
N ARG A 12 22.38 -13.83 -3.44
CA ARG A 12 22.58 -14.76 -4.57
C ARG A 12 21.41 -15.69 -4.78
N GLY A 13 20.73 -16.08 -3.71
CA GLY A 13 19.72 -17.13 -3.74
C GLY A 13 18.31 -16.65 -3.46
N TRP A 14 18.12 -15.43 -2.96
CA TRP A 14 16.80 -14.94 -2.64
C TRP A 14 16.20 -14.13 -3.76
N GLY A 15 15.08 -14.60 -4.29
CA GLY A 15 14.28 -13.87 -5.25
C GLY A 15 13.49 -12.68 -4.66
N PHE A 16 13.96 -12.08 -3.56
CA PHE A 16 13.42 -10.83 -3.07
C PHE A 16 13.87 -9.69 -3.97
N GLU A 17 13.05 -9.36 -4.93
CA GLU A 17 13.28 -8.25 -5.85
C GLU A 17 13.52 -6.94 -5.11
N GLU A 18 12.93 -6.75 -3.94
CA GLU A 18 13.14 -5.58 -3.07
C GLU A 18 14.60 -5.33 -2.71
N HIS A 19 15.39 -6.37 -2.50
CA HIS A 19 16.79 -6.22 -2.20
C HIS A 19 17.59 -5.61 -3.34
N ASN A 20 17.07 -5.71 -4.55
CA ASN A 20 17.64 -5.05 -5.70
C ASN A 20 17.41 -3.54 -5.68
N HIS A 21 16.49 -3.05 -4.88
CA HIS A 21 16.12 -1.66 -4.72
C HIS A 21 16.55 -1.07 -3.36
N TYR A 22 17.38 -1.77 -2.61
CA TYR A 22 17.89 -1.28 -1.34
C TYR A 22 19.10 -0.35 -1.52
N TYR A 23 18.94 0.90 -1.08
CA TYR A 23 19.94 1.97 -1.23
C TYR A 23 20.40 2.56 0.09
N GLY A 24 20.07 1.94 1.19
CA GLY A 24 20.26 2.52 2.51
C GLY A 24 19.27 3.65 2.84
N ASN A 25 18.23 3.85 2.03
CA ASN A 25 17.12 4.74 2.31
C ASN A 25 16.12 4.11 3.29
N CYS A 26 15.28 4.94 3.90
CA CYS A 26 14.24 4.47 4.81
C CYS A 26 13.05 3.90 4.02
N THR A 27 12.29 2.99 4.66
CA THR A 27 11.05 2.44 4.09
C THR A 27 9.85 2.76 4.97
N PHE A 28 8.70 2.94 4.32
CA PHE A 28 7.39 3.02 4.99
C PHE A 28 6.66 1.69 5.03
N ASP A 29 7.21 0.69 4.31
CA ASP A 29 6.67 -0.66 4.22
C ASP A 29 6.50 -1.30 5.60
N ASP A 30 5.50 -2.18 5.77
CA ASP A 30 5.21 -2.87 7.02
C ASP A 30 5.18 -1.95 8.26
N GLN A 31 4.89 -0.68 8.11
CA GLN A 31 4.85 0.33 9.16
C GLN A 31 6.18 0.52 9.93
N VAL A 32 7.31 0.09 9.36
CA VAL A 32 8.62 0.15 10.06
C VAL A 32 9.08 1.58 10.39
N THR A 33 8.49 2.60 9.77
CA THR A 33 8.71 4.01 10.10
C THR A 33 7.59 4.56 10.99
N THR A 34 6.34 4.27 10.68
CA THR A 34 5.19 4.87 11.38
C THR A 34 4.94 4.27 12.76
N ALA A 35 5.11 2.97 12.95
CA ALA A 35 4.90 2.34 14.25
C ALA A 35 5.92 2.79 15.31
N PRO A 36 7.25 2.83 15.06
CA PRO A 36 8.20 3.42 15.99
C PRO A 36 7.94 4.90 16.28
N ALA A 37 7.52 5.69 15.29
CA ALA A 37 7.18 7.09 15.50
C ALA A 37 5.99 7.26 16.45
N ARG A 38 4.95 6.46 16.31
CA ARG A 38 3.81 6.42 17.26
C ARG A 38 4.22 5.98 18.65
N PHE A 39 5.05 4.96 18.75
CA PHE A 39 5.58 4.50 20.04
C PHE A 39 6.37 5.61 20.75
N LEU A 40 7.30 6.27 20.05
CA LEU A 40 8.06 7.39 20.60
C LEU A 40 7.17 8.56 21.01
N MET A 41 6.12 8.86 20.23
CA MET A 41 5.15 9.89 20.57
C MET A 41 4.38 9.53 21.85
N ALA A 42 3.91 8.31 21.98
CA ALA A 42 3.24 7.83 23.19
C ALA A 42 4.19 7.88 24.40
N LEU A 43 5.45 7.48 24.23
CA LEU A 43 6.46 7.52 25.28
C LEU A 43 6.76 8.95 25.72
N TYR A 44 6.90 9.89 24.78
CA TYR A 44 7.06 11.30 25.12
C TYR A 44 5.91 11.84 25.96
N PHE A 45 4.65 11.58 25.55
CA PHE A 45 3.50 12.09 26.32
C PHE A 45 3.30 11.38 27.67
N ALA A 46 3.84 10.18 27.84
CA ALA A 46 3.84 9.48 29.13
C ALA A 46 4.94 9.97 30.09
N THR A 47 6.11 10.37 29.56
CA THR A 47 7.29 10.69 30.37
C THR A 47 7.66 12.17 30.39
N LEU A 48 7.29 12.89 29.34
CA LEU A 48 7.68 14.28 29.03
C LEU A 48 9.19 14.47 28.84
N GLU A 49 9.94 13.40 28.60
CA GLU A 49 11.38 13.45 28.38
C GLU A 49 11.73 14.13 27.04
N PRO A 50 12.55 15.19 27.04
CA PRO A 50 12.85 15.98 25.83
C PRO A 50 13.51 15.17 24.70
N GLU A 51 14.26 14.14 25.03
CA GLU A 51 14.94 13.29 24.05
C GLU A 51 13.93 12.54 23.16
N TYR A 52 12.82 12.05 23.73
CA TYR A 52 11.76 11.40 22.97
C TYR A 52 11.02 12.40 22.08
N LYS A 53 10.79 13.62 22.57
CA LYS A 53 10.21 14.70 21.75
C LYS A 53 11.07 14.98 20.54
N ALA A 54 12.37 15.13 20.72
CA ALA A 54 13.29 15.40 19.61
C ALA A 54 13.31 14.24 18.58
N ALA A 55 13.24 13.01 19.06
CA ALA A 55 13.20 11.84 18.18
C ALA A 55 11.89 11.76 17.36
N VAL A 56 10.74 11.94 18.01
CA VAL A 56 9.45 11.89 17.30
C VAL A 56 9.30 13.03 16.31
N LEU A 57 9.73 14.26 16.65
CA LEU A 57 9.65 15.39 15.72
C LEU A 57 10.51 15.14 14.47
N ARG A 58 11.71 14.58 14.61
CA ARG A 58 12.54 14.18 13.45
C ARG A 58 11.84 13.14 12.58
N ALA A 59 11.16 12.17 13.18
CA ALA A 59 10.40 11.15 12.44
C ALA A 59 9.20 11.77 11.69
N LEU A 60 8.47 12.69 12.33
CA LEU A 60 7.34 13.39 11.72
C LEU A 60 7.80 14.31 10.57
N ASP A 61 8.90 15.05 10.77
CA ASP A 61 9.50 15.88 9.72
C ASP A 61 9.94 15.04 8.51
N PHE A 62 10.48 13.84 8.77
CA PHE A 62 10.83 12.90 7.71
C PHE A 62 9.58 12.45 6.92
N VAL A 63 8.49 12.11 7.59
CA VAL A 63 7.22 11.70 6.95
C VAL A 63 6.66 12.84 6.10
N VAL A 64 6.63 14.07 6.61
CA VAL A 64 6.18 15.25 5.85
C VAL A 64 7.08 15.51 4.64
N LYS A 65 8.41 15.41 4.81
CA LYS A 65 9.38 15.61 3.74
C LYS A 65 9.30 14.56 2.64
N ALA A 66 8.92 13.34 2.98
CA ALA A 66 8.79 12.24 2.04
C ALA A 66 7.50 12.31 1.21
N GLN A 67 6.53 13.13 1.60
CA GLN A 67 5.28 13.29 0.89
C GLN A 67 5.51 13.97 -0.47
N TYR A 68 5.01 13.38 -1.52
CA TYR A 68 5.02 14.00 -2.84
C TYR A 68 4.02 15.18 -2.93
N PRO A 69 4.21 16.11 -3.87
CA PRO A 69 3.38 17.33 -3.95
C PRO A 69 1.88 17.08 -4.10
N ASN A 70 1.49 15.95 -4.69
CA ASN A 70 0.08 15.54 -4.85
C ASN A 70 -0.49 14.82 -3.63
N GLY A 71 0.28 14.64 -2.57
CA GLY A 71 -0.17 14.08 -1.30
C GLY A 71 0.16 12.60 -1.06
N GLY A 72 0.58 11.86 -2.07
CA GLY A 72 0.98 10.45 -1.91
C GLY A 72 2.38 10.27 -1.31
N TRP A 73 2.70 9.06 -0.88
CA TRP A 73 4.03 8.68 -0.39
C TRP A 73 4.61 7.51 -1.19
N PRO A 74 5.94 7.49 -1.38
CA PRO A 74 6.63 6.32 -1.93
C PRO A 74 6.76 5.21 -0.89
N GLN A 75 7.09 4.00 -1.35
CA GLN A 75 7.47 2.92 -0.45
C GLN A 75 8.77 3.26 0.30
N ARG A 76 9.74 3.88 -0.39
CA ARG A 76 11.06 4.25 0.17
C ARG A 76 11.41 5.71 -0.09
N TYR A 77 12.10 6.32 0.87
CA TYR A 77 12.57 7.71 0.77
C TYR A 77 13.93 7.90 1.44
N PRO A 78 14.84 8.75 0.90
CA PRO A 78 14.70 9.47 -0.37
C PRO A 78 14.73 8.53 -1.58
N PRO A 79 14.12 8.91 -2.72
CA PRO A 79 14.25 8.15 -3.95
C PRO A 79 15.72 8.01 -4.30
N ALA A 80 16.13 6.82 -4.73
CA ALA A 80 17.49 6.65 -5.20
C ALA A 80 17.66 7.38 -6.53
N PRO A 81 18.83 7.99 -6.73
CA PRO A 81 19.16 8.48 -8.04
C PRO A 81 19.35 7.27 -8.95
N ASP A 82 18.81 7.36 -10.08
CA ASP A 82 18.96 6.47 -11.22
C ASP A 82 19.35 5.02 -10.97
N HIS A 83 18.48 4.07 -11.29
CA HIS A 83 18.71 2.74 -10.86
C HIS A 83 19.28 1.84 -11.87
N PHE A 84 20.54 1.98 -12.09
CA PHE A 84 21.41 0.86 -12.43
C PHE A 84 21.06 0.09 -13.69
N GLY A 85 20.43 0.68 -14.70
CA GLY A 85 20.10 -0.02 -15.94
C GLY A 85 19.38 -1.35 -15.73
N LYS A 86 18.62 -1.49 -14.62
CA LYS A 86 17.86 -2.69 -14.32
C LYS A 86 16.59 -2.74 -15.16
N GLU A 87 16.24 -3.95 -15.51
CA GLU A 87 15.08 -4.30 -16.32
C GLU A 87 13.74 -3.92 -15.69
N TYR A 88 13.74 -3.61 -14.38
CA TYR A 88 12.55 -3.26 -13.61
C TYR A 88 12.55 -1.77 -13.25
N PRO A 89 11.38 -1.10 -13.38
CA PRO A 89 11.25 0.25 -12.84
C PRO A 89 11.49 0.21 -11.32
N ASP A 90 12.03 1.30 -10.78
CA ASP A 90 12.15 1.45 -9.32
C ASP A 90 10.78 1.75 -8.70
N TYR A 91 9.99 0.69 -8.54
CA TYR A 91 8.65 0.76 -7.96
C TYR A 91 8.65 1.31 -6.53
N THR A 92 9.79 1.29 -5.83
CA THR A 92 9.87 1.82 -4.47
C THR A 92 9.71 3.33 -4.43
N THR A 93 9.80 4.00 -5.58
CA THR A 93 9.49 5.43 -5.74
C THR A 93 8.03 5.70 -6.09
N TYR A 94 7.24 4.67 -6.36
CA TYR A 94 5.84 4.82 -6.72
C TYR A 94 4.98 5.16 -5.51
N TYR A 95 3.82 5.78 -5.75
CA TYR A 95 2.80 5.95 -4.71
C TYR A 95 2.31 4.59 -4.24
N THR A 96 2.46 4.29 -2.97
CA THR A 96 2.28 2.94 -2.45
C THR A 96 1.13 2.88 -1.45
N PHE A 97 0.09 2.11 -1.80
CA PHE A 97 -0.98 1.72 -0.88
C PHE A 97 -0.66 0.41 -0.16
N ASN A 98 0.10 -0.48 -0.82
CA ASN A 98 0.48 -1.75 -0.22
C ASN A 98 1.05 -1.56 1.18
N ASP A 99 0.80 -2.52 2.08
CA ASP A 99 1.23 -2.53 3.48
C ASP A 99 0.84 -1.27 4.28
N GLY A 100 -0.21 -0.57 3.81
CA GLY A 100 -0.78 0.59 4.47
C GLY A 100 0.13 1.82 4.51
N VAL A 101 1.00 2.00 3.53
CA VAL A 101 1.97 3.11 3.50
C VAL A 101 1.26 4.47 3.53
N ILE A 102 0.32 4.70 2.64
CA ILE A 102 -0.39 5.98 2.54
C ILE A 102 -1.27 6.20 3.77
N GLU A 103 -2.12 5.23 4.10
CA GLU A 103 -3.04 5.33 5.24
C GLU A 103 -2.29 5.45 6.57
N GLY A 104 -1.20 4.69 6.74
CA GLY A 104 -0.37 4.73 7.94
C GLY A 104 0.29 6.08 8.17
N ASN A 105 0.75 6.74 7.11
CA ASN A 105 1.33 8.08 7.19
C ASN A 105 0.26 9.15 7.50
N ILE A 106 -0.92 9.07 6.86
CA ILE A 106 -2.05 9.96 7.17
C ILE A 106 -2.42 9.84 8.64
N ASP A 107 -2.59 8.63 9.13
CA ASP A 107 -2.98 8.37 10.51
C ASP A 107 -1.95 8.87 11.52
N LEU A 108 -0.66 8.65 11.25
CA LEU A 108 0.42 9.18 12.09
C LEU A 108 0.38 10.71 12.17
N LEU A 109 0.17 11.37 11.03
CA LEU A 109 0.12 12.84 10.97
C LEU A 109 -1.12 13.42 11.65
N LEU A 110 -2.27 12.74 11.58
CA LEU A 110 -3.47 13.12 12.33
C LEU A 110 -3.25 12.99 13.84
N ASP A 111 -2.68 11.87 14.29
CA ASP A 111 -2.30 11.65 15.68
C ASP A 111 -1.32 12.73 16.16
N ALA A 112 -0.35 13.09 15.32
CA ALA A 112 0.61 14.13 15.63
C ALA A 112 -0.02 15.52 15.71
N TYR A 113 -0.96 15.84 14.82
CA TYR A 113 -1.71 17.09 14.88
C TYR A 113 -2.52 17.18 16.17
N GLU A 114 -3.25 16.13 16.52
CA GLU A 114 -4.03 16.09 17.77
C GLU A 114 -3.17 16.35 19.01
N LYS A 115 -1.95 15.78 19.04
CA LYS A 115 -1.06 15.85 20.21
C LYS A 115 -0.18 17.10 20.27
N PHE A 116 0.31 17.57 19.13
CA PHE A 116 1.25 18.71 19.08
C PHE A 116 0.62 20.01 18.59
N GLY A 117 -0.58 19.98 17.98
CA GLY A 117 -1.25 21.17 17.46
C GLY A 117 -0.57 21.84 16.27
N ASN A 118 0.34 21.14 15.57
CA ASN A 118 1.06 21.70 14.43
C ASN A 118 0.23 21.54 13.15
N GLU A 119 -0.25 22.65 12.59
CA GLU A 119 -1.07 22.68 11.38
C GLU A 119 -0.40 22.03 10.16
N GLN A 120 0.93 22.02 10.07
CA GLN A 120 1.65 21.36 9.00
C GLN A 120 1.32 19.85 8.90
N TYR A 121 1.11 19.19 10.05
CA TYR A 121 0.74 17.77 10.07
C TYR A 121 -0.69 17.56 9.55
N LYS A 122 -1.62 18.43 9.95
CA LYS A 122 -3.00 18.41 9.46
C LYS A 122 -3.08 18.65 7.95
N GLU A 123 -2.34 19.64 7.47
CA GLU A 123 -2.27 19.96 6.03
C GLU A 123 -1.68 18.78 5.22
N ALA A 124 -0.60 18.18 5.72
CA ALA A 124 0.00 17.02 5.07
C ALA A 124 -0.96 15.81 5.09
N ALA A 125 -1.63 15.54 6.21
CA ALA A 125 -2.66 14.51 6.28
C ALA A 125 -3.81 14.79 5.29
N GLY A 126 -4.27 16.05 5.22
CA GLY A 126 -5.32 16.47 4.27
C GLY A 126 -4.95 16.21 2.81
N ARG A 127 -3.71 16.55 2.41
CA ARG A 127 -3.23 16.23 1.05
C ARG A 127 -3.19 14.71 0.81
N GLY A 128 -2.81 13.92 1.82
CA GLY A 128 -2.84 12.46 1.73
C GLY A 128 -4.25 11.90 1.55
N MET A 129 -5.22 12.43 2.31
CA MET A 129 -6.63 12.04 2.16
C MET A 129 -7.15 12.38 0.75
N ASP A 130 -6.79 13.54 0.21
CA ASP A 130 -7.16 13.95 -1.15
C ASP A 130 -6.50 13.05 -2.20
N PHE A 131 -5.28 12.58 -1.95
CA PHE A 131 -4.61 11.61 -2.81
C PHE A 131 -5.39 10.29 -2.90
N VAL A 132 -5.95 9.80 -1.79
CA VAL A 132 -6.78 8.57 -1.81
C VAL A 132 -7.99 8.75 -2.73
N VAL A 133 -8.65 9.90 -2.69
CA VAL A 133 -9.77 10.21 -3.63
C VAL A 133 -9.27 10.25 -5.07
N MET A 134 -8.18 10.97 -5.33
CA MET A 134 -7.65 11.22 -6.67
C MET A 134 -7.14 9.94 -7.36
N SER A 135 -6.69 8.95 -6.60
CA SER A 135 -6.13 7.70 -7.12
C SER A 135 -7.18 6.62 -7.39
N GLN A 136 -8.46 6.87 -7.11
CA GLN A 136 -9.53 5.94 -7.46
C GLN A 136 -9.64 5.78 -8.98
N ALA A 137 -9.75 4.54 -9.44
CA ALA A 137 -10.00 4.29 -10.85
C ALA A 137 -11.44 4.70 -11.24
N GLU A 138 -11.62 5.04 -12.50
CA GLU A 138 -12.93 5.44 -13.02
C GLU A 138 -13.89 4.25 -13.15
N PRO A 139 -15.20 4.47 -12.98
CA PRO A 139 -16.19 3.45 -13.31
C PRO A 139 -16.06 2.93 -14.76
N PRO A 140 -16.32 1.64 -15.00
CA PRO A 140 -16.98 0.69 -14.08
C PRO A 140 -16.03 -0.02 -13.09
N GLN A 141 -14.73 0.22 -13.15
CA GLN A 141 -13.73 -0.42 -12.29
C GLN A 141 -13.26 0.53 -11.17
N ALA A 142 -14.18 1.10 -10.40
CA ALA A 142 -13.93 2.17 -9.43
C ALA A 142 -13.20 1.70 -8.14
N GLY A 143 -12.15 0.89 -8.30
CA GLY A 143 -11.31 0.38 -7.22
C GLY A 143 -9.95 1.05 -7.10
N TRP A 144 -9.08 0.46 -6.28
CA TRP A 144 -7.69 0.87 -6.09
C TRP A 144 -6.73 -0.30 -6.35
N GLY A 145 -5.56 0.05 -6.89
CA GLY A 145 -4.40 -0.85 -7.01
C GLY A 145 -3.47 -0.76 -5.81
N LEU A 146 -2.44 -1.61 -5.77
CA LEU A 146 -1.44 -1.62 -4.68
C LEU A 146 -0.47 -0.45 -4.78
N GLN A 147 -0.11 -0.03 -5.99
CA GLN A 147 0.79 1.09 -6.23
C GLN A 147 0.48 1.80 -7.56
N TYR A 148 0.93 3.04 -7.66
CA TYR A 148 0.70 3.90 -8.81
C TYR A 148 1.99 4.57 -9.25
N ASN A 149 2.22 4.62 -10.56
CA ASN A 149 3.34 5.37 -11.13
C ASN A 149 3.11 6.89 -11.00
N MET A 150 4.09 7.68 -11.44
CA MET A 150 4.03 9.14 -11.33
C MET A 150 2.92 9.78 -12.21
N GLN A 151 2.30 9.02 -13.11
CA GLN A 151 1.15 9.42 -13.91
C GLN A 151 -0.19 8.98 -13.29
N LEU A 152 -0.19 8.49 -12.05
CA LEU A 152 -1.36 7.97 -11.33
C LEU A 152 -2.03 6.77 -12.02
N GLN A 153 -1.26 5.98 -12.75
CA GLN A 153 -1.73 4.73 -13.31
C GLN A 153 -1.32 3.59 -12.38
N SER A 154 -2.24 2.64 -12.13
CA SER A 154 -1.89 1.42 -11.41
C SER A 154 -0.69 0.75 -12.08
N ALA A 155 0.32 0.40 -11.31
CA ALA A 155 1.61 -0.02 -11.82
C ALA A 155 2.05 -1.36 -11.24
N LYS A 156 2.83 -2.11 -12.04
CA LYS A 156 3.51 -3.31 -11.58
C LYS A 156 4.62 -2.93 -10.60
N ALA A 157 4.79 -3.75 -9.56
CA ALA A 157 5.98 -3.71 -8.71
C ALA A 157 6.78 -5.01 -8.87
N ARG A 158 6.80 -5.89 -7.86
CA ARG A 158 7.48 -7.18 -7.94
C ARG A 158 6.84 -8.08 -9.01
N SER A 159 7.53 -9.17 -9.39
CA SER A 159 7.04 -10.08 -10.45
C SER A 159 5.66 -10.68 -10.20
N PHE A 160 5.23 -10.73 -8.94
CA PHE A 160 3.92 -11.23 -8.51
C PHE A 160 2.91 -10.12 -8.14
N GLU A 161 3.25 -8.87 -8.38
CA GLU A 161 2.39 -7.71 -8.15
C GLU A 161 2.09 -7.01 -9.49
N PRO A 162 1.00 -7.39 -10.16
CA PRO A 162 0.64 -6.80 -11.46
C PRO A 162 0.14 -5.37 -11.35
N ALA A 163 0.14 -4.67 -12.45
CA ALA A 163 -0.67 -3.46 -12.63
C ALA A 163 -2.15 -3.87 -12.68
N ALA A 164 -2.83 -3.84 -11.55
CA ALA A 164 -4.18 -4.36 -11.37
C ALA A 164 -4.94 -3.59 -10.28
N LEU A 165 -6.25 -3.77 -10.23
CA LEU A 165 -7.05 -3.37 -9.06
C LEU A 165 -7.17 -4.54 -8.10
N THR A 166 -7.27 -4.23 -6.79
CA THR A 166 -7.43 -5.24 -5.76
C THR A 166 -8.65 -4.96 -4.87
N PRO A 167 -9.51 -5.96 -4.63
CA PRO A 167 -10.64 -5.80 -3.73
C PRO A 167 -10.21 -5.47 -2.30
N LEU A 168 -9.08 -6.03 -1.84
CA LEU A 168 -8.56 -5.79 -0.50
C LEU A 168 -8.19 -4.31 -0.30
N GLN A 169 -7.41 -3.75 -1.25
CA GLN A 169 -7.04 -2.33 -1.18
C GLN A 169 -8.25 -1.42 -1.36
N THR A 170 -9.18 -1.80 -2.23
CA THR A 170 -10.43 -1.05 -2.42
C THR A 170 -11.23 -0.98 -1.12
N LEU A 171 -11.37 -2.09 -0.40
CA LEU A 171 -12.04 -2.11 0.90
C LEU A 171 -11.31 -1.24 1.93
N SER A 172 -9.98 -1.30 1.99
CA SER A 172 -9.16 -0.44 2.86
C SER A 172 -9.40 1.05 2.57
N CYS A 173 -9.38 1.44 1.29
CA CYS A 173 -9.65 2.81 0.87
C CYS A 173 -11.07 3.26 1.22
N ILE A 174 -12.09 2.42 1.05
CA ILE A 174 -13.48 2.72 1.47
C ILE A 174 -13.52 3.04 2.96
N TYR A 175 -12.92 2.21 3.83
CA TYR A 175 -12.88 2.47 5.27
C TYR A 175 -12.12 3.76 5.61
N SER A 176 -11.01 3.99 4.93
CA SER A 176 -10.23 5.23 5.10
C SER A 176 -11.05 6.47 4.70
N LEU A 177 -11.72 6.45 3.56
CA LEU A 177 -12.58 7.54 3.11
C LEU A 177 -13.75 7.80 4.07
N MET A 178 -14.39 6.76 4.59
CA MET A 178 -15.43 6.90 5.62
C MET A 178 -14.88 7.52 6.91
N LYS A 179 -13.67 7.13 7.33
CA LYS A 179 -12.96 7.73 8.46
C LYS A 179 -12.67 9.21 8.19
N TYR A 180 -12.17 9.55 7.00
CA TYR A 180 -11.85 10.94 6.66
C TYR A 180 -13.11 11.82 6.64
N TYR A 181 -14.22 11.32 6.11
CA TYR A 181 -15.50 12.00 6.22
C TYR A 181 -15.91 12.26 7.68
N LYS A 182 -15.78 11.26 8.57
CA LYS A 182 -16.10 11.43 10.01
C LYS A 182 -15.24 12.50 10.69
N ILE A 183 -13.96 12.60 10.30
CA ILE A 183 -13.03 13.58 10.88
C ILE A 183 -13.29 15.01 10.35
N THR A 184 -13.56 15.12 9.04
CA THR A 184 -13.58 16.42 8.36
C THR A 184 -15.00 16.98 8.12
N GLY A 185 -16.00 16.11 8.04
CA GLY A 185 -17.35 16.45 7.56
C GLY A 185 -17.43 16.70 6.05
N ASP A 186 -16.32 16.60 5.31
CA ASP A 186 -16.27 16.91 3.89
C ASP A 186 -16.82 15.75 3.05
N ARG A 187 -17.94 16.02 2.35
CA ARG A 187 -18.65 15.03 1.54
C ARG A 187 -17.86 14.54 0.31
N LYS A 188 -16.76 15.21 -0.07
CA LYS A 188 -15.91 14.74 -1.17
C LYS A 188 -15.40 13.31 -0.94
N TYR A 189 -15.15 12.94 0.32
CA TYR A 189 -14.68 11.60 0.71
C TYR A 189 -15.73 10.51 0.55
N LEU A 190 -16.99 10.85 0.36
CA LEU A 190 -18.07 9.87 0.10
C LEU A 190 -18.34 9.67 -1.41
N GLY A 191 -17.83 10.56 -2.27
CA GLY A 191 -18.23 10.65 -3.66
C GLY A 191 -18.03 9.37 -4.47
N GLY A 192 -16.91 8.68 -4.28
CA GLY A 192 -16.56 7.46 -5.03
C GLY A 192 -16.93 6.14 -4.35
N ILE A 193 -17.43 6.17 -3.10
CA ILE A 193 -17.66 4.94 -2.31
C ILE A 193 -18.73 4.03 -2.95
N ALA A 194 -19.83 4.61 -3.43
CA ALA A 194 -20.90 3.82 -4.03
C ALA A 194 -20.44 3.06 -5.28
N ASP A 195 -19.63 3.69 -6.12
CA ASP A 195 -19.06 3.07 -7.32
C ASP A 195 -18.03 1.98 -6.95
N ALA A 196 -17.24 2.19 -5.89
CA ALA A 196 -16.30 1.19 -5.38
C ALA A 196 -17.03 -0.05 -4.83
N ILE A 197 -18.09 0.14 -4.04
CA ILE A 197 -18.94 -0.96 -3.54
C ILE A 197 -19.59 -1.70 -4.70
N LYS A 198 -20.10 -0.98 -5.70
CA LYS A 198 -20.66 -1.59 -6.90
C LYS A 198 -19.63 -2.45 -7.63
N TRP A 199 -18.40 -1.93 -7.83
CA TRP A 199 -17.33 -2.70 -8.44
C TRP A 199 -16.99 -3.97 -7.66
N LEU A 200 -16.90 -3.90 -6.33
CA LEU A 200 -16.70 -5.08 -5.48
C LEU A 200 -17.83 -6.10 -5.67
N ALA A 201 -19.09 -5.66 -5.62
CA ALA A 201 -20.23 -6.53 -5.83
C ALA A 201 -20.24 -7.18 -7.22
N ASP A 202 -19.90 -6.43 -8.28
CA ASP A 202 -19.82 -6.94 -9.65
C ASP A 202 -18.69 -7.96 -9.82
N SER A 203 -17.57 -7.77 -9.12
CA SER A 203 -16.37 -8.61 -9.17
C SER A 203 -16.47 -9.87 -8.30
N THR A 204 -17.54 -10.03 -7.52
CA THR A 204 -17.78 -11.22 -6.69
C THR A 204 -17.97 -12.47 -7.57
N TYR A 205 -17.33 -13.57 -7.19
CA TYR A 205 -17.46 -14.84 -7.90
C TYR A 205 -18.92 -15.34 -7.99
N PRO A 206 -19.32 -15.85 -9.17
CA PRO A 206 -20.70 -16.34 -9.36
C PRO A 206 -21.11 -17.45 -8.40
N GLU A 207 -20.20 -18.35 -8.03
CA GLU A 207 -20.43 -19.41 -7.07
C GLU A 207 -20.66 -18.87 -5.66
N PHE A 208 -19.92 -17.83 -5.25
CA PHE A 208 -20.12 -17.17 -3.96
C PHE A 208 -21.49 -16.48 -3.92
N LYS A 209 -21.88 -15.77 -4.99
CA LYS A 209 -23.20 -15.13 -5.10
C LYS A 209 -24.36 -16.12 -4.94
N LYS A 210 -24.15 -17.41 -5.31
CA LYS A 210 -25.19 -18.45 -5.21
C LYS A 210 -25.26 -19.11 -3.84
N THR A 211 -24.11 -19.30 -3.19
CA THR A 211 -24.00 -20.15 -2.01
C THR A 211 -23.63 -19.40 -0.73
N GLY A 212 -23.04 -18.21 -0.85
CA GLY A 212 -22.43 -17.49 0.28
C GLY A 212 -21.22 -18.21 0.88
N ALA A 213 -20.73 -19.29 0.26
CA ALA A 213 -19.66 -20.12 0.80
C ALA A 213 -18.36 -19.98 -0.02
N GLY A 214 -17.23 -20.17 0.67
CA GLY A 214 -15.89 -20.09 0.06
C GLY A 214 -15.36 -18.66 -0.06
N ASN A 215 -14.44 -18.48 -0.97
CA ASN A 215 -13.88 -17.16 -1.29
C ASN A 215 -14.78 -16.40 -2.26
N SER A 216 -14.81 -15.09 -2.12
CA SER A 216 -15.70 -14.23 -2.89
C SER A 216 -15.00 -13.52 -4.05
N HIS A 217 -13.68 -13.30 -3.95
CA HIS A 217 -12.92 -12.50 -4.92
C HIS A 217 -11.53 -13.07 -5.18
N ALA A 218 -10.98 -12.79 -6.37
CA ALA A 218 -9.54 -12.88 -6.61
C ALA A 218 -8.80 -11.75 -5.91
N MET A 219 -7.50 -11.92 -5.71
CA MET A 219 -6.63 -10.85 -5.19
C MET A 219 -6.51 -9.70 -6.20
N PHE A 220 -6.45 -10.01 -7.51
CA PHE A 220 -6.21 -9.05 -8.57
C PHE A 220 -7.25 -9.12 -9.67
N TYR A 221 -7.58 -7.96 -10.22
CA TYR A 221 -8.43 -7.81 -11.41
C TYR A 221 -7.72 -6.99 -12.46
N GLU A 222 -7.65 -7.55 -13.68
CA GLU A 222 -7.01 -6.92 -14.82
C GLU A 222 -7.70 -5.58 -15.17
N LEU A 223 -6.90 -4.57 -15.43
CA LEU A 223 -7.39 -3.26 -15.86
C LEU A 223 -8.16 -3.39 -17.18
N THR A 224 -9.21 -2.63 -17.35
CA THR A 224 -10.09 -2.55 -18.51
C THR A 224 -10.99 -3.76 -18.76
N THR A 225 -10.51 -4.99 -18.57
CA THR A 225 -11.30 -6.21 -18.82
C THR A 225 -12.07 -6.69 -17.60
N ASN A 226 -11.66 -6.29 -16.41
CA ASN A 226 -12.16 -6.75 -15.10
C ASN A 226 -12.11 -8.28 -14.91
N LYS A 227 -11.21 -8.96 -15.60
CA LYS A 227 -10.99 -10.39 -15.41
C LYS A 227 -10.15 -10.63 -14.16
N ALA A 228 -10.53 -11.64 -13.38
CA ALA A 228 -9.70 -12.13 -12.29
C ALA A 228 -8.38 -12.69 -12.83
N ILE A 229 -7.27 -12.30 -12.22
CA ILE A 229 -5.93 -12.78 -12.53
C ILE A 229 -5.24 -13.23 -11.25
N TYR A 230 -4.34 -14.19 -11.37
CA TYR A 230 -3.73 -14.89 -10.25
C TYR A 230 -2.23 -14.94 -10.40
N ALA A 231 -1.53 -14.73 -9.29
CA ALA A 231 -0.08 -14.81 -9.24
C ALA A 231 0.36 -16.22 -8.82
N HIS A 232 1.20 -16.82 -9.62
CA HIS A 232 1.71 -18.17 -9.44
C HIS A 232 3.22 -18.17 -9.26
N ARG A 233 3.74 -19.25 -8.69
CA ARG A 233 5.17 -19.48 -8.56
C ARG A 233 5.51 -20.95 -8.76
N GLU A 234 6.57 -21.19 -9.49
CA GLU A 234 7.31 -22.44 -9.51
C GLU A 234 8.62 -22.26 -8.73
N GLY A 235 9.05 -23.26 -7.98
CA GLY A 235 10.21 -23.13 -7.09
C GLY A 235 9.92 -22.44 -5.77
N THR A 236 10.95 -21.91 -5.12
CA THR A 236 10.86 -21.23 -3.83
C THR A 236 11.24 -19.76 -3.94
N ASN A 237 10.89 -18.95 -2.94
CA ASN A 237 11.38 -17.57 -2.87
C ASN A 237 12.90 -17.47 -2.71
N ALA A 238 13.52 -18.52 -2.19
CA ALA A 238 14.94 -18.54 -1.89
C ALA A 238 15.79 -19.05 -3.07
N GLU A 239 15.24 -19.95 -3.89
CA GLU A 239 15.94 -20.57 -5.00
C GLU A 239 14.99 -20.78 -6.17
N ASP A 240 15.43 -20.46 -7.37
CA ASP A 240 14.80 -20.79 -8.66
C ASP A 240 13.33 -20.37 -8.81
N GLY A 241 12.86 -19.43 -8.00
CA GLY A 241 11.48 -18.96 -8.05
C GLY A 241 11.17 -18.26 -9.36
N ARG A 242 10.32 -18.86 -10.16
CA ARG A 242 9.77 -18.26 -11.37
C ARG A 242 8.31 -17.88 -11.12
N TYR A 243 8.00 -16.62 -11.32
CA TYR A 243 6.67 -16.07 -11.14
C TYR A 243 6.00 -15.79 -12.49
N TRP A 244 4.68 -15.99 -12.53
CA TRP A 244 3.86 -15.55 -13.67
C TRP A 244 2.46 -15.20 -13.21
N ILE A 245 1.73 -14.50 -14.05
CA ILE A 245 0.37 -14.07 -13.79
C ILE A 245 -0.48 -14.45 -14.98
N ASP A 246 -1.60 -15.14 -14.72
CA ASP A 246 -2.58 -15.51 -15.72
C ASP A 246 -3.99 -15.61 -15.12
N SER A 247 -4.95 -16.06 -15.92
CA SER A 247 -6.35 -16.24 -15.49
C SER A 247 -6.66 -17.64 -14.93
N TYR A 248 -5.68 -18.50 -14.76
CA TYR A 248 -5.88 -19.85 -14.25
C TYR A 248 -6.12 -19.83 -12.74
N ARG A 249 -7.28 -20.28 -12.32
CA ARG A 249 -7.68 -20.40 -10.92
C ARG A 249 -7.34 -21.80 -10.41
N GLY A 250 -6.14 -22.02 -9.95
CA GLY A 250 -5.65 -23.34 -9.54
C GLY A 250 -4.79 -23.30 -8.28
N ASN A 251 -3.63 -23.94 -8.31
CA ASN A 251 -2.70 -23.93 -7.21
C ASN A 251 -2.03 -22.56 -7.07
N PHE A 252 -2.16 -21.92 -5.93
CA PHE A 252 -1.62 -20.59 -5.63
C PHE A 252 -0.50 -20.69 -4.61
N PRO A 253 0.73 -20.90 -5.05
CA PRO A 253 1.85 -21.17 -4.14
C PRO A 253 2.37 -19.92 -3.39
N ILE A 254 1.87 -18.73 -3.65
CA ILE A 254 2.28 -17.48 -3.01
C ILE A 254 1.10 -16.81 -2.29
N HIS A 255 1.40 -16.00 -1.28
CA HIS A 255 0.36 -15.28 -0.53
C HIS A 255 -0.41 -14.26 -1.38
N TYR A 256 0.20 -13.66 -2.41
CA TYR A 256 -0.49 -12.81 -3.38
C TYR A 256 -1.38 -13.57 -4.37
N GLY A 257 -1.26 -14.89 -4.44
CA GLY A 257 -2.17 -15.76 -5.19
C GLY A 257 -3.42 -16.14 -4.42
N MET A 258 -3.57 -15.72 -3.16
CA MET A 258 -4.72 -16.05 -2.34
C MET A 258 -5.98 -15.39 -2.88
N GLU A 259 -7.08 -16.13 -2.73
CA GLU A 259 -8.42 -15.59 -2.93
C GLU A 259 -8.95 -14.99 -1.62
N LEU A 260 -9.80 -14.00 -1.74
CA LEU A 260 -10.30 -13.21 -0.63
C LEU A 260 -11.75 -13.60 -0.30
N ARG A 261 -12.09 -13.53 0.99
CA ARG A 261 -13.47 -13.53 1.44
C ARG A 261 -13.83 -12.12 1.92
N ILE A 262 -14.61 -11.43 1.14
CA ILE A 262 -15.15 -10.10 1.47
C ILE A 262 -16.67 -10.28 1.61
N ASP A 263 -17.19 -9.87 2.75
CA ASP A 263 -18.62 -9.87 3.03
C ASP A 263 -19.10 -8.41 2.93
N LEU A 264 -19.90 -8.11 1.92
CA LEU A 264 -20.44 -6.78 1.67
C LEU A 264 -21.74 -6.49 2.42
N GLU A 265 -22.30 -7.50 3.13
CA GLU A 265 -23.56 -7.35 3.88
C GLU A 265 -23.32 -7.02 5.37
N ASN A 266 -22.09 -7.15 5.87
CA ASN A 266 -21.66 -6.84 7.22
C ASN A 266 -20.65 -5.68 7.23
#